data_55049141559036c523ce30a4a14167ba
#
_entry.id   55049141559036c523ce30a4a14167ba
#
_cell.length_a   1.000
_cell.length_b   1.000
_cell.length_c   1.000
_cell.angle_alpha   90.00
_cell.angle_beta   90.00
_cell.angle_gamma   90.00
#
_symmetry.space_group_name_H-M   'P 1'
#
loop_
_entity.id
_entity.type
_entity.pdbx_description
1 polymer ?
#
loop_
_entity_poly.entity_id
_entity_poly.type
_entity_poly.pdbx_seq_one_letter_code
_entity_poly.pdbx_strand_id
1 'polypeptide(L)'
;MAANRAGAVDPGARVTELRTRPVPLIREGLRGSAWAFTGARLLVFAISVVGGGTLPLPLGQPPTDAGFPTPVLSPGWHMLFTATQRQDAAWFLRIATAGYAPGDGSAAFFPLYPLAVRIVGWIPGVGPLGAALIVGNAAFFGALLMLHALTRLELGRDAARRTVLFCALFPTAFFLLSPYTEPLFLLLSVSAFWFARRDRWVWAAVAGAGAAMTRNVGVLLIVALAVEAVRQWRSGRPLLPRLTAAAGVALGPLAYFAYWQLRFQTFWAPLDAQANWQREATFPLTAMWHAARLAWRFQTWWLLDVVVVGAAVAGIAIAAFRVPAAYSIYAALAVLIPLTFTYDQRPLTSMPRFMTVVFPAFWGFAIAAERRRPPETAILVASAAGFGILCFLFINWQPVF
;
A
#
# COMPACT_ATOMS: atom_id res chain seq x y z
N MET A 1 -16.23 6.39 -56.19
CA MET A 1 -16.55 6.34 -54.78
C MET A 1 -15.55 5.40 -54.09
N ALA A 2 -14.46 5.94 -53.56
CA ALA A 2 -13.43 5.17 -52.85
C ALA A 2 -13.64 5.37 -51.32
N ALA A 3 -14.12 4.34 -50.67
CA ALA A 3 -14.33 4.34 -49.22
C ALA A 3 -12.99 4.21 -48.50
N ASN A 4 -12.71 5.20 -47.68
CA ASN A 4 -11.57 5.37 -46.80
C ASN A 4 -11.55 4.24 -45.74
N ARG A 5 -10.71 3.23 -45.92
CA ARG A 5 -10.37 2.25 -44.88
C ARG A 5 -9.38 2.89 -43.92
N ALA A 6 -9.89 3.60 -42.91
CA ALA A 6 -9.10 3.97 -41.76
C ALA A 6 -8.53 2.69 -41.09
N GLY A 7 -7.20 2.55 -41.15
CA GLY A 7 -6.50 1.36 -40.64
C GLY A 7 -6.76 1.12 -39.15
N ALA A 8 -7.40 0.01 -38.86
CA ALA A 8 -7.47 -0.52 -37.51
C ALA A 8 -6.04 -0.85 -37.05
N VAL A 9 -5.49 -0.05 -36.17
CA VAL A 9 -4.18 -0.30 -35.57
C VAL A 9 -4.31 -1.58 -34.73
N ASP A 10 -3.52 -2.59 -35.09
CA ASP A 10 -3.46 -3.87 -34.37
C ASP A 10 -3.23 -3.63 -32.85
N PRO A 11 -4.10 -4.11 -31.97
CA PRO A 11 -3.93 -3.98 -30.53
C PRO A 11 -2.59 -4.56 -30.01
N GLY A 12 -2.07 -5.62 -30.67
CA GLY A 12 -0.79 -6.23 -30.35
C GLY A 12 0.41 -5.35 -30.68
N ALA A 13 0.37 -4.65 -31.83
CA ALA A 13 1.42 -3.70 -32.24
C ALA A 13 1.48 -2.49 -31.30
N ARG A 14 0.34 -1.98 -30.86
CA ARG A 14 0.24 -0.87 -29.89
C ARG A 14 0.84 -1.22 -28.52
N VAL A 15 0.59 -2.43 -28.02
CA VAL A 15 1.18 -2.93 -26.76
C VAL A 15 2.70 -3.09 -26.89
N THR A 16 3.17 -3.53 -28.04
CA THR A 16 4.62 -3.70 -28.31
C THR A 16 5.31 -2.33 -28.36
N GLU A 17 4.73 -1.35 -29.01
CA GLU A 17 5.28 0.02 -29.09
C GLU A 17 5.35 0.71 -27.71
N LEU A 18 4.32 0.58 -26.89
CA LEU A 18 4.28 1.12 -25.54
C LEU A 18 5.31 0.44 -24.60
N ARG A 19 5.68 -0.82 -24.86
CA ARG A 19 6.72 -1.53 -24.09
C ARG A 19 8.12 -0.95 -24.33
N THR A 20 8.39 -0.40 -25.48
CA THR A 20 9.73 0.10 -25.86
C THR A 20 10.00 1.54 -25.42
N ARG A 21 8.96 2.35 -25.15
CA ARG A 21 9.09 3.78 -24.80
C ARG A 21 8.57 4.09 -23.38
N PRO A 22 9.41 4.00 -22.33
CA PRO A 22 8.96 4.17 -20.93
C PRO A 22 8.66 5.61 -20.53
N VAL A 23 9.49 6.56 -20.98
CA VAL A 23 9.45 7.96 -20.53
C VAL A 23 8.13 8.67 -20.85
N PRO A 24 7.50 8.49 -22.02
CA PRO A 24 6.21 9.11 -22.31
C PRO A 24 5.10 8.69 -21.36
N LEU A 25 5.05 7.42 -20.95
CA LEU A 25 3.99 6.89 -20.07
C LEU A 25 4.03 7.50 -18.66
N ILE A 26 5.23 7.71 -18.11
CA ILE A 26 5.41 8.36 -16.81
C ILE A 26 5.08 9.84 -16.91
N ARG A 27 5.55 10.53 -17.96
CA ARG A 27 5.26 11.96 -18.19
C ARG A 27 3.76 12.23 -18.42
N GLU A 28 3.06 11.33 -19.10
CA GLU A 28 1.61 11.43 -19.33
C GLU A 28 0.84 11.43 -17.99
N GLY A 29 1.30 10.63 -17.00
CA GLY A 29 0.70 10.54 -15.67
C GLY A 29 0.99 11.72 -14.74
N LEU A 30 2.00 12.55 -15.03
CA LEU A 30 2.53 13.53 -14.10
C LEU A 30 1.45 14.51 -13.59
N ARG A 31 0.70 15.12 -14.47
CA ARG A 31 -0.36 16.10 -14.08
C ARG A 31 -1.46 15.43 -13.26
N GLY A 32 -1.98 14.28 -13.72
CA GLY A 32 -3.05 13.55 -13.04
C GLY A 32 -2.61 13.08 -11.65
N SER A 33 -1.40 12.52 -11.54
CA SER A 33 -0.83 12.09 -10.26
C SER A 33 -0.56 13.28 -9.32
N ALA A 34 -0.08 14.42 -9.84
CA ALA A 34 0.14 15.61 -9.04
C ALA A 34 -1.19 16.16 -8.47
N TRP A 35 -2.24 16.26 -9.28
CA TRP A 35 -3.56 16.69 -8.79
C TRP A 35 -4.15 15.73 -7.76
N ALA A 36 -4.07 14.41 -8.00
CA ALA A 36 -4.57 13.42 -7.07
C ALA A 36 -3.80 13.44 -5.73
N PHE A 37 -2.48 13.50 -5.79
CA PHE A 37 -1.62 13.63 -4.62
C PHE A 37 -1.90 14.92 -3.83
N THR A 38 -1.91 16.07 -4.51
CA THR A 38 -2.14 17.37 -3.86
C THR A 38 -3.53 17.45 -3.24
N GLY A 39 -4.57 16.97 -3.97
CA GLY A 39 -5.93 16.94 -3.45
C GLY A 39 -6.07 16.08 -2.18
N ALA A 40 -5.51 14.87 -2.19
CA ALA A 40 -5.50 13.99 -1.02
C ALA A 40 -4.71 14.60 0.15
N ARG A 41 -3.55 15.24 -0.12
CA ARG A 41 -2.74 15.88 0.91
C ARG A 41 -3.44 17.09 1.53
N LEU A 42 -4.08 17.93 0.71
CA LEU A 42 -4.87 19.07 1.19
C LEU A 42 -6.07 18.61 2.04
N LEU A 43 -6.70 17.49 1.67
CA LEU A 43 -7.78 16.91 2.47
C LEU A 43 -7.27 16.47 3.85
N VAL A 44 -6.13 15.74 3.92
CA VAL A 44 -5.51 15.40 5.22
C VAL A 44 -5.19 16.64 6.02
N PHE A 45 -4.64 17.69 5.40
CA PHE A 45 -4.31 18.95 6.09
C PHE A 45 -5.56 19.62 6.66
N ALA A 46 -6.61 19.75 5.86
CA ALA A 46 -7.87 20.36 6.31
C ALA A 46 -8.46 19.61 7.50
N ILE A 47 -8.53 18.26 7.40
CA ILE A 47 -9.04 17.42 8.49
C ILE A 47 -8.15 17.54 9.74
N SER A 48 -6.82 17.59 9.56
CA SER A 48 -5.86 17.65 10.67
C SER A 48 -5.98 18.97 11.45
N VAL A 49 -6.12 20.09 10.75
CA VAL A 49 -6.21 21.42 11.41
C VAL A 49 -7.57 21.64 12.05
N VAL A 50 -8.66 21.22 11.37
CA VAL A 50 -10.02 21.46 11.86
C VAL A 50 -10.45 20.40 12.88
N GLY A 51 -10.05 19.15 12.68
CA GLY A 51 -10.54 18.01 13.44
C GLY A 51 -9.54 17.43 14.45
N GLY A 52 -8.26 17.81 14.38
CA GLY A 52 -7.23 17.23 15.24
C GLY A 52 -7.38 17.67 16.70
N GLY A 53 -7.42 16.71 17.62
CA GLY A 53 -7.56 16.96 19.06
C GLY A 53 -8.97 17.33 19.51
N THR A 54 -9.99 17.13 18.68
CA THR A 54 -11.38 17.47 19.02
C THR A 54 -12.15 16.34 19.72
N LEU A 55 -11.66 15.09 19.63
CA LEU A 55 -12.24 13.95 20.33
C LEU A 55 -11.42 13.59 21.58
N PRO A 56 -12.08 13.05 22.63
CA PRO A 56 -11.37 12.55 23.80
C PRO A 56 -10.45 11.37 23.42
N LEU A 57 -9.30 11.29 24.09
CA LEU A 57 -8.36 10.18 23.91
C LEU A 57 -8.95 8.88 24.47
N PRO A 58 -8.88 7.76 23.75
CA PRO A 58 -9.18 6.45 24.28
C PRO A 58 -8.19 6.08 25.42
N LEU A 59 -8.62 5.21 26.33
CA LEU A 59 -7.76 4.68 27.39
C LEU A 59 -6.54 3.97 26.79
N GLY A 60 -5.37 4.20 27.38
CA GLY A 60 -4.10 3.59 26.94
C GLY A 60 -3.45 4.23 25.72
N GLN A 61 -3.93 5.38 25.26
CA GLN A 61 -3.35 6.14 24.16
C GLN A 61 -3.08 7.60 24.58
N PRO A 62 -2.02 8.25 24.06
CA PRO A 62 -0.93 7.74 23.21
C PRO A 62 0.11 6.91 23.99
N PRO A 63 0.99 6.15 23.31
CA PRO A 63 2.09 5.46 24.01
C PRO A 63 3.04 6.52 24.61
N THR A 64 3.27 6.41 25.91
CA THR A 64 4.16 7.33 26.67
C THR A 64 5.45 6.65 27.12
N ASP A 65 5.69 5.41 26.67
CA ASP A 65 6.83 4.61 27.09
C ASP A 65 8.16 5.19 26.62
N ALA A 66 9.21 4.93 27.39
CA ALA A 66 10.55 5.39 27.09
C ALA A 66 11.01 4.97 25.68
N GLY A 67 11.52 5.92 24.91
CA GLY A 67 12.01 5.72 23.54
C GLY A 67 10.97 5.91 22.43
N PHE A 68 9.71 6.16 22.77
CA PHE A 68 8.73 6.58 21.76
C PHE A 68 8.64 8.11 21.67
N PRO A 69 8.55 8.67 20.46
CA PRO A 69 8.32 10.11 20.30
C PRO A 69 6.94 10.49 20.85
N THR A 70 6.90 11.44 21.77
CA THR A 70 5.64 11.94 22.35
C THR A 70 4.83 12.67 21.28
N PRO A 71 3.60 12.24 20.98
CA PRO A 71 2.78 12.93 20.00
C PRO A 71 2.24 14.25 20.58
N VAL A 72 2.19 15.28 19.75
CA VAL A 72 1.54 16.53 20.09
C VAL A 72 0.03 16.38 19.90
N LEU A 73 -0.74 16.63 20.97
CA LEU A 73 -2.17 16.35 21.04
C LEU A 73 -3.04 17.62 21.00
N SER A 74 -2.46 18.77 21.34
CA SER A 74 -3.20 20.05 21.32
C SER A 74 -3.58 20.46 19.90
N PRO A 75 -4.78 21.02 19.68
CA PRO A 75 -5.17 21.60 18.39
C PRO A 75 -4.23 22.73 17.98
N GLY A 76 -4.00 22.90 16.67
CA GLY A 76 -3.20 23.99 16.14
C GLY A 76 -2.53 23.68 14.80
N TRP A 77 -1.81 24.66 14.26
CA TRP A 77 -1.15 24.55 12.95
C TRP A 77 -0.09 23.44 12.87
N HIS A 78 0.53 23.06 13.99
CA HIS A 78 1.47 21.94 14.04
C HIS A 78 0.81 20.61 13.64
N MET A 79 -0.53 20.49 13.76
CA MET A 79 -1.28 19.31 13.31
C MET A 79 -1.13 19.01 11.81
N LEU A 80 -0.73 19.97 10.98
CA LEU A 80 -0.36 19.72 9.59
C LEU A 80 0.70 18.62 9.44
N PHE A 81 1.58 18.49 10.43
CA PHE A 81 2.70 17.55 10.41
C PHE A 81 2.54 16.42 11.43
N THR A 82 1.98 16.71 12.60
CA THR A 82 1.94 15.76 13.73
C THR A 82 0.68 14.93 13.79
N ALA A 83 -0.42 15.36 13.13
CA ALA A 83 -1.71 14.69 13.23
C ALA A 83 -1.69 13.22 12.79
N THR A 84 -0.84 12.87 11.83
CA THR A 84 -0.71 11.51 11.32
C THR A 84 0.37 10.68 12.00
N GLN A 85 1.06 11.23 13.02
CA GLN A 85 2.01 10.49 13.85
C GLN A 85 1.23 9.69 14.91
N ARG A 86 0.65 8.57 14.50
CA ARG A 86 -0.22 7.72 15.33
C ARG A 86 0.24 6.27 15.27
N GLN A 87 0.00 5.51 16.32
CA GLN A 87 0.20 4.06 16.39
C GLN A 87 1.56 3.59 15.82
N ASP A 88 1.60 2.76 14.77
CA ASP A 88 2.83 2.20 14.18
C ASP A 88 3.83 3.26 13.74
N ALA A 89 3.40 4.50 13.45
CA ALA A 89 4.30 5.60 13.13
C ALA A 89 5.34 5.83 14.23
N ALA A 90 4.97 5.66 15.49
CA ALA A 90 5.87 5.79 16.63
C ALA A 90 7.00 4.73 16.57
N TRP A 91 6.67 3.49 16.19
CA TRP A 91 7.66 2.42 16.00
C TRP A 91 8.64 2.74 14.88
N PHE A 92 8.17 3.19 13.73
CA PHE A 92 9.05 3.54 12.62
C PHE A 92 10.00 4.69 12.98
N LEU A 93 9.52 5.70 13.67
CA LEU A 93 10.35 6.83 14.14
C LEU A 93 11.37 6.39 15.19
N ARG A 94 10.95 5.55 16.17
CA ARG A 94 11.85 4.99 17.17
C ARG A 94 12.95 4.15 16.52
N ILE A 95 12.62 3.25 15.60
CA ILE A 95 13.62 2.43 14.91
C ILE A 95 14.55 3.30 14.07
N ALA A 96 14.04 4.32 13.40
CA ALA A 96 14.85 5.25 12.62
C ALA A 96 15.86 6.01 13.50
N THR A 97 15.52 6.37 14.73
CA THR A 97 16.39 7.12 15.66
C THR A 97 17.28 6.22 16.52
N ALA A 98 16.68 5.27 17.23
CA ALA A 98 17.35 4.43 18.21
C ALA A 98 17.82 3.07 17.67
N GLY A 99 17.25 2.59 16.55
CA GLY A 99 17.52 1.27 15.99
C GLY A 99 16.67 0.18 16.60
N TYR A 100 17.07 -1.07 16.39
CA TYR A 100 16.43 -2.28 16.89
C TYR A 100 16.98 -2.71 18.24
N ALA A 101 16.14 -3.30 19.08
CA ALA A 101 16.56 -3.92 20.34
C ALA A 101 15.87 -5.29 20.52
N PRO A 102 16.58 -6.29 21.08
CA PRO A 102 16.01 -7.60 21.32
C PRO A 102 14.87 -7.55 22.35
N GLY A 103 13.79 -8.29 22.07
CA GLY A 103 12.66 -8.46 23.00
C GLY A 103 11.70 -7.28 23.13
N ASP A 104 11.96 -6.14 22.46
CA ASP A 104 11.12 -4.94 22.58
C ASP A 104 9.98 -4.88 21.56
N GLY A 105 9.84 -5.88 20.68
CA GLY A 105 8.84 -5.93 19.60
C GLY A 105 9.25 -5.23 18.30
N SER A 106 10.35 -4.46 18.29
CA SER A 106 10.81 -3.74 17.08
C SER A 106 11.10 -4.67 15.90
N ALA A 107 11.49 -5.92 16.16
CA ALA A 107 11.78 -6.93 15.15
C ALA A 107 10.59 -7.20 14.18
N ALA A 108 9.36 -6.95 14.62
CA ALA A 108 8.18 -7.08 13.75
C ALA A 108 8.12 -6.07 12.60
N PHE A 109 8.87 -4.96 12.71
CA PHE A 109 8.87 -3.86 11.75
C PHE A 109 10.06 -3.94 10.81
N PHE A 110 9.81 -4.10 9.52
CA PHE A 110 10.84 -4.31 8.50
C PHE A 110 11.67 -3.05 8.22
N PRO A 111 12.97 -3.20 7.84
CA PRO A 111 13.98 -2.15 8.01
C PRO A 111 13.99 -1.05 6.95
N LEU A 112 13.49 -1.29 5.71
CA LEU A 112 13.77 -0.38 4.60
C LEU A 112 13.20 1.03 4.82
N TYR A 113 11.97 1.12 5.35
CA TYR A 113 11.36 2.43 5.60
C TYR A 113 12.05 3.18 6.76
N PRO A 114 12.26 2.59 7.96
CA PRO A 114 13.03 3.25 9.02
C PRO A 114 14.45 3.65 8.59
N LEU A 115 15.11 2.82 7.78
CA LEU A 115 16.45 3.14 7.22
C LEU A 115 16.39 4.35 6.30
N ALA A 116 15.41 4.42 5.39
CA ALA A 116 15.22 5.58 4.52
C ALA A 116 14.93 6.86 5.32
N VAL A 117 14.12 6.75 6.37
CA VAL A 117 13.82 7.85 7.30
C VAL A 117 15.11 8.31 8.02
N ARG A 118 15.92 7.38 8.51
CA ARG A 118 17.22 7.68 9.14
C ARG A 118 18.14 8.44 8.19
N ILE A 119 18.28 7.98 6.94
CA ILE A 119 19.14 8.61 5.93
C ILE A 119 18.67 10.04 5.62
N VAL A 120 17.38 10.24 5.39
CA VAL A 120 16.81 11.57 5.12
C VAL A 120 16.90 12.47 6.36
N GLY A 121 16.81 11.88 7.56
CA GLY A 121 16.98 12.59 8.84
C GLY A 121 18.39 13.15 9.08
N TRP A 122 19.41 12.78 8.29
CA TRP A 122 20.75 13.40 8.32
C TRP A 122 20.78 14.78 7.68
N ILE A 123 19.74 15.16 6.95
CA ILE A 123 19.66 16.51 6.36
C ILE A 123 19.46 17.52 7.51
N PRO A 124 20.34 18.54 7.65
CA PRO A 124 20.22 19.54 8.71
C PRO A 124 18.84 20.22 8.71
N GLY A 125 18.23 20.33 9.89
CA GLY A 125 16.90 20.91 10.06
C GLY A 125 15.73 19.99 9.77
N VAL A 126 15.98 18.76 9.27
CA VAL A 126 14.95 17.75 9.06
C VAL A 126 14.93 16.78 10.24
N GLY A 127 13.98 16.94 11.14
CA GLY A 127 13.77 16.02 12.24
C GLY A 127 13.19 14.67 11.78
N PRO A 128 13.15 13.63 12.66
CA PRO A 128 12.70 12.28 12.30
C PRO A 128 11.31 12.25 11.67
N LEU A 129 10.36 13.01 12.20
CA LEU A 129 9.01 13.09 11.65
C LEU A 129 9.00 13.76 10.26
N GLY A 130 9.77 14.84 10.09
CA GLY A 130 9.92 15.50 8.80
C GLY A 130 10.50 14.56 7.75
N ALA A 131 11.55 13.79 8.11
CA ALA A 131 12.15 12.79 7.26
C ALA A 131 11.15 11.69 6.87
N ALA A 132 10.35 11.20 7.83
CA ALA A 132 9.34 10.17 7.58
C ALA A 132 8.25 10.67 6.61
N LEU A 133 7.81 11.91 6.78
CA LEU A 133 6.84 12.54 5.87
C LEU A 133 7.44 12.77 4.47
N ILE A 134 8.70 13.20 4.37
CA ILE A 134 9.38 13.35 3.07
C ILE A 134 9.47 12.01 2.35
N VAL A 135 9.97 10.96 3.02
CA VAL A 135 10.09 9.62 2.44
C VAL A 135 8.72 9.09 2.02
N GLY A 136 7.71 9.17 2.90
CA GLY A 136 6.36 8.68 2.62
C GLY A 136 5.69 9.43 1.46
N ASN A 137 5.73 10.76 1.46
CA ASN A 137 5.09 11.56 0.41
C ASN A 137 5.81 11.41 -0.95
N ALA A 138 7.14 11.36 -0.97
CA ALA A 138 7.90 11.11 -2.21
C ALA A 138 7.60 9.70 -2.76
N ALA A 139 7.55 8.70 -1.89
CA ALA A 139 7.19 7.33 -2.26
C ALA A 139 5.75 7.25 -2.77
N PHE A 140 4.79 7.91 -2.14
CA PHE A 140 3.41 7.91 -2.61
C PHE A 140 3.24 8.60 -3.96
N PHE A 141 3.86 9.76 -4.15
CA PHE A 141 3.84 10.42 -5.45
C PHE A 141 4.47 9.54 -6.54
N GLY A 142 5.61 8.92 -6.25
CA GLY A 142 6.25 7.94 -7.14
C GLY A 142 5.34 6.72 -7.41
N ALA A 143 4.63 6.22 -6.39
CA ALA A 143 3.68 5.12 -6.54
C ALA A 143 2.53 5.47 -7.48
N LEU A 144 1.96 6.67 -7.39
CA LEU A 144 0.91 7.13 -8.30
C LEU A 144 1.40 7.22 -9.74
N LEU A 145 2.64 7.70 -9.97
CA LEU A 145 3.25 7.73 -11.30
C LEU A 145 3.46 6.33 -11.88
N MET A 146 4.01 5.42 -11.08
CA MET A 146 4.25 4.03 -11.51
C MET A 146 2.93 3.29 -11.71
N LEU A 147 1.93 3.52 -10.86
CA LEU A 147 0.60 2.94 -10.97
C LEU A 147 -0.11 3.45 -12.24
N HIS A 148 -0.02 4.76 -12.53
CA HIS A 148 -0.52 5.32 -13.79
C HIS A 148 0.14 4.62 -14.98
N ALA A 149 1.46 4.52 -15.00
CA ALA A 149 2.22 3.94 -16.10
C ALA A 149 1.88 2.45 -16.31
N LEU A 150 1.79 1.68 -15.22
CA LEU A 150 1.41 0.27 -15.28
C LEU A 150 -0.03 0.09 -15.73
N THR A 151 -0.97 0.86 -15.18
CA THR A 151 -2.39 0.81 -15.60
C THR A 151 -2.55 1.23 -17.06
N ARG A 152 -1.79 2.23 -17.50
CA ARG A 152 -1.79 2.68 -18.90
C ARG A 152 -1.37 1.57 -19.85
N LEU A 153 -0.40 0.76 -19.45
CA LEU A 153 0.07 -0.40 -20.20
C LEU A 153 -0.98 -1.52 -20.26
N GLU A 154 -1.66 -1.79 -19.13
CA GLU A 154 -2.57 -2.95 -19.03
C GLU A 154 -4.02 -2.63 -19.46
N LEU A 155 -4.54 -1.47 -19.11
CA LEU A 155 -5.97 -1.12 -19.23
C LEU A 155 -6.26 0.16 -20.05
N GLY A 156 -5.21 0.89 -20.44
CA GLY A 156 -5.38 2.09 -21.26
C GLY A 156 -5.44 3.40 -20.45
N ARG A 157 -5.63 4.51 -21.18
CA ARG A 157 -5.45 5.87 -20.66
C ARG A 157 -6.50 6.28 -19.62
N ASP A 158 -7.75 6.03 -19.92
CA ASP A 158 -8.86 6.46 -19.06
C ASP A 158 -8.89 5.66 -17.76
N ALA A 159 -8.60 4.36 -17.84
CA ALA A 159 -8.44 3.52 -16.66
C ALA A 159 -7.26 3.99 -15.79
N ALA A 160 -6.13 4.42 -16.40
CA ALA A 160 -4.98 4.92 -15.65
C ALA A 160 -5.31 6.18 -14.84
N ARG A 161 -6.01 7.15 -15.44
CA ARG A 161 -6.47 8.36 -14.73
C ARG A 161 -7.38 8.03 -13.56
N ARG A 162 -8.38 7.17 -13.80
CA ARG A 162 -9.33 6.74 -12.75
C ARG A 162 -8.64 5.99 -11.61
N THR A 163 -7.74 5.07 -11.94
CA THR A 163 -6.99 4.27 -10.96
C THR A 163 -6.20 5.14 -9.99
N VAL A 164 -5.52 6.18 -10.49
CA VAL A 164 -4.76 7.12 -9.66
C VAL A 164 -5.69 7.88 -8.70
N LEU A 165 -6.86 8.34 -9.18
CA LEU A 165 -7.85 9.02 -8.34
C LEU A 165 -8.43 8.09 -7.28
N PHE A 166 -8.82 6.87 -7.65
CA PHE A 166 -9.35 5.88 -6.70
C PHE A 166 -8.31 5.46 -5.66
N CYS A 167 -7.03 5.34 -6.05
CA CYS A 167 -5.95 5.07 -5.11
C CYS A 167 -5.76 6.23 -4.13
N ALA A 168 -5.70 7.47 -4.62
CA ALA A 168 -5.44 8.64 -3.80
C ALA A 168 -6.59 9.01 -2.84
N LEU A 169 -7.83 8.69 -3.20
CA LEU A 169 -9.03 8.97 -2.41
C LEU A 169 -9.64 7.71 -1.78
N PHE A 170 -8.94 6.57 -1.81
CA PHE A 170 -9.43 5.37 -1.12
C PHE A 170 -9.65 5.67 0.38
N PRO A 171 -10.68 5.10 1.03
CA PRO A 171 -11.05 5.47 2.40
C PRO A 171 -9.91 5.46 3.42
N THR A 172 -8.90 4.62 3.22
CA THR A 172 -7.72 4.52 4.09
C THR A 172 -6.43 5.08 3.45
N ALA A 173 -6.53 5.80 2.32
CA ALA A 173 -5.35 6.33 1.61
C ALA A 173 -4.57 7.41 2.40
N PHE A 174 -5.11 7.94 3.49
CA PHE A 174 -4.35 8.83 4.40
C PHE A 174 -3.13 8.11 5.01
N PHE A 175 -3.10 6.77 5.09
CA PHE A 175 -1.88 6.02 5.42
C PHE A 175 -0.76 6.20 4.40
N LEU A 176 -1.09 6.43 3.12
CA LEU A 176 -0.11 6.73 2.08
C LEU A 176 0.50 8.14 2.23
N LEU A 177 -0.12 8.99 3.07
CA LEU A 177 0.31 10.35 3.39
C LEU A 177 0.83 10.50 4.82
N SER A 178 0.83 9.42 5.59
CA SER A 178 1.26 9.32 6.98
C SER A 178 2.69 8.78 7.06
N PRO A 179 3.40 8.89 8.21
CA PRO A 179 4.73 8.32 8.41
C PRO A 179 4.66 6.79 8.57
N TYR A 180 4.28 6.09 7.49
CA TYR A 180 4.00 4.66 7.42
C TYR A 180 4.75 3.99 6.25
N THR A 181 4.79 2.67 6.24
CA THR A 181 5.48 1.86 5.22
C THR A 181 4.70 1.72 3.91
N GLU A 182 3.39 1.93 3.95
CA GLU A 182 2.46 1.68 2.86
C GLU A 182 2.85 2.39 1.55
N PRO A 183 3.22 3.68 1.55
CA PRO A 183 3.57 4.36 0.30
C PRO A 183 4.82 3.78 -0.36
N LEU A 184 5.85 3.46 0.42
CA LEU A 184 7.09 2.86 -0.10
C LEU A 184 6.84 1.44 -0.60
N PHE A 185 6.04 0.66 0.11
CA PHE A 185 5.64 -0.68 -0.31
C PHE A 185 4.84 -0.65 -1.62
N LEU A 186 3.87 0.26 -1.75
CA LEU A 186 3.08 0.43 -2.98
C LEU A 186 3.97 0.81 -4.17
N LEU A 187 4.89 1.78 -3.98
CA LEU A 187 5.84 2.16 -5.02
C LEU A 187 6.65 0.97 -5.50
N LEU A 188 7.24 0.21 -4.58
CA LEU A 188 8.14 -0.89 -4.88
C LEU A 188 7.40 -2.09 -5.48
N SER A 189 6.22 -2.44 -4.98
CA SER A 189 5.41 -3.54 -5.51
C SER A 189 4.91 -3.25 -6.94
N VAL A 190 4.40 -2.04 -7.20
CA VAL A 190 3.99 -1.63 -8.56
C VAL A 190 5.19 -1.59 -9.49
N SER A 191 6.35 -1.09 -9.01
CA SER A 191 7.59 -1.05 -9.80
C SER A 191 8.11 -2.44 -10.15
N ALA A 192 7.99 -3.43 -9.25
CA ALA A 192 8.37 -4.81 -9.52
C ALA A 192 7.58 -5.38 -10.72
N PHE A 193 6.27 -5.20 -10.73
CA PHE A 193 5.42 -5.58 -11.87
C PHE A 193 5.77 -4.78 -13.14
N TRP A 194 5.95 -3.47 -13.02
CA TRP A 194 6.32 -2.62 -14.14
C TRP A 194 7.59 -3.09 -14.82
N PHE A 195 8.65 -3.38 -14.06
CA PHE A 195 9.91 -3.87 -14.59
C PHE A 195 9.78 -5.27 -15.20
N ALA A 196 9.05 -6.20 -14.54
CA ALA A 196 8.79 -7.53 -15.06
C ALA A 196 8.04 -7.48 -16.41
N ARG A 197 7.04 -6.61 -16.54
CA ARG A 197 6.27 -6.41 -17.79
C ARG A 197 7.11 -5.85 -18.93
N ARG A 198 8.22 -5.20 -18.61
CA ARG A 198 9.18 -4.62 -19.57
C ARG A 198 10.43 -5.49 -19.78
N ASP A 199 10.37 -6.74 -19.33
CA ASP A 199 11.49 -7.69 -19.43
C ASP A 199 12.77 -7.25 -18.70
N ARG A 200 12.64 -6.36 -17.69
CA ARG A 200 13.74 -5.88 -16.83
C ARG A 200 13.74 -6.62 -15.51
N TRP A 201 14.01 -7.90 -15.54
CA TRP A 201 13.80 -8.81 -14.42
C TRP A 201 14.73 -8.55 -13.23
N VAL A 202 15.97 -8.08 -13.46
CA VAL A 202 16.89 -7.67 -12.37
C VAL A 202 16.26 -6.53 -11.56
N TRP A 203 15.73 -5.51 -12.23
CA TRP A 203 15.05 -4.41 -11.55
C TRP A 203 13.74 -4.81 -10.90
N ALA A 204 13.05 -5.80 -11.47
CA ALA A 204 11.87 -6.39 -10.83
C ALA A 204 12.26 -7.10 -9.52
N ALA A 205 13.36 -7.85 -9.50
CA ALA A 205 13.89 -8.48 -8.29
C ALA A 205 14.31 -7.46 -7.24
N VAL A 206 15.03 -6.40 -7.62
CA VAL A 206 15.49 -5.33 -6.71
C VAL A 206 14.26 -4.61 -6.09
N ALA A 207 13.28 -4.24 -6.91
CA ALA A 207 12.06 -3.61 -6.41
C ALA A 207 11.26 -4.55 -5.51
N GLY A 208 11.12 -5.82 -5.89
CA GLY A 208 10.46 -6.84 -5.09
C GLY A 208 11.16 -7.11 -3.75
N ALA A 209 12.49 -7.23 -3.75
CA ALA A 209 13.29 -7.37 -2.52
C ALA A 209 13.12 -6.15 -1.61
N GLY A 210 13.14 -4.94 -2.18
CA GLY A 210 12.83 -3.71 -1.44
C GLY A 210 11.44 -3.72 -0.85
N ALA A 211 10.41 -4.15 -1.60
CA ALA A 211 9.06 -4.31 -1.07
C ALA A 211 9.03 -5.30 0.11
N ALA A 212 9.72 -6.44 -0.01
CA ALA A 212 9.82 -7.44 1.05
C ALA A 212 10.65 -6.96 2.26
N MET A 213 11.59 -6.03 2.07
CA MET A 213 12.29 -5.32 3.16
C MET A 213 11.45 -4.19 3.78
N THR A 214 10.34 -3.82 3.16
CA THR A 214 9.42 -2.80 3.70
C THR A 214 8.32 -3.45 4.54
N ARG A 215 7.79 -4.59 4.11
CA ARG A 215 6.71 -5.34 4.75
C ARG A 215 6.83 -6.83 4.47
N ASN A 216 6.54 -7.67 5.45
CA ASN A 216 6.58 -9.13 5.32
C ASN A 216 5.74 -9.66 4.13
N VAL A 217 4.58 -9.07 3.86
CA VAL A 217 3.73 -9.45 2.71
C VAL A 217 4.40 -9.21 1.35
N GLY A 218 5.51 -8.48 1.28
CA GLY A 218 6.29 -8.30 0.06
C GLY A 218 6.87 -9.60 -0.50
N VAL A 219 7.07 -10.62 0.33
CA VAL A 219 7.51 -11.96 -0.10
C VAL A 219 6.52 -12.60 -1.09
N LEU A 220 5.24 -12.23 -1.04
CA LEU A 220 4.19 -12.74 -1.93
C LEU A 220 4.44 -12.36 -3.40
N LEU A 221 5.26 -11.33 -3.65
CA LEU A 221 5.67 -10.98 -5.00
C LEU A 221 6.47 -12.09 -5.67
N ILE A 222 7.12 -12.99 -4.94
CA ILE A 222 7.81 -14.18 -5.50
C ILE A 222 6.83 -14.98 -6.35
N VAL A 223 5.67 -15.33 -5.77
CA VAL A 223 4.66 -16.16 -6.44
C VAL A 223 4.08 -15.41 -7.65
N ALA A 224 3.74 -14.13 -7.47
CA ALA A 224 3.15 -13.35 -8.54
C ALA A 224 4.12 -13.12 -9.72
N LEU A 225 5.39 -12.83 -9.44
CA LEU A 225 6.41 -12.69 -10.47
C LEU A 225 6.76 -14.03 -11.13
N ALA A 226 6.73 -15.15 -10.39
CA ALA A 226 6.89 -16.48 -10.97
C ALA A 226 5.75 -16.80 -11.96
N VAL A 227 4.51 -16.46 -11.63
CA VAL A 227 3.37 -16.61 -12.55
C VAL A 227 3.56 -15.74 -13.81
N GLU A 228 4.05 -14.52 -13.65
CA GLU A 228 4.37 -13.65 -14.80
C GLU A 228 5.52 -14.22 -15.63
N ALA A 229 6.55 -14.81 -15.00
CA ALA A 229 7.64 -15.50 -15.70
C ALA A 229 7.13 -16.68 -16.54
N VAL A 230 6.25 -17.52 -15.98
CA VAL A 230 5.60 -18.64 -16.68
C VAL A 230 4.74 -18.12 -17.85
N ARG A 231 4.00 -17.03 -17.67
CA ARG A 231 3.22 -16.42 -18.75
C ARG A 231 4.12 -15.95 -19.90
N GLN A 232 5.27 -15.33 -19.60
CA GLN A 232 6.23 -14.88 -20.61
C GLN A 232 6.96 -16.07 -21.26
N TRP A 233 7.23 -17.15 -20.53
CA TRP A 233 7.78 -18.37 -21.07
C TRP A 233 6.86 -18.98 -22.13
N ARG A 234 5.55 -19.06 -21.87
CA ARG A 234 4.56 -19.51 -22.86
C ARG A 234 4.54 -18.65 -24.14
N SER A 235 5.10 -17.44 -24.10
CA SER A 235 5.29 -16.56 -25.23
C SER A 235 6.72 -16.63 -25.81
N GLY A 236 7.48 -17.70 -25.56
CA GLY A 236 8.80 -17.97 -26.11
C GLY A 236 9.98 -17.31 -25.39
N ARG A 237 9.78 -16.77 -24.19
CA ARG A 237 10.86 -16.15 -23.42
C ARG A 237 11.55 -17.15 -22.50
N PRO A 238 12.87 -17.04 -22.24
CA PRO A 238 13.57 -17.98 -21.33
C PRO A 238 12.98 -17.93 -19.90
N LEU A 239 12.65 -19.10 -19.33
CA LEU A 239 12.00 -19.22 -18.03
C LEU A 239 12.99 -19.02 -16.86
N LEU A 240 14.11 -19.73 -16.88
CA LEU A 240 15.03 -19.83 -15.72
C LEU A 240 15.53 -18.48 -15.22
N PRO A 241 16.06 -17.56 -16.08
CA PRO A 241 16.50 -16.23 -15.60
C PRO A 241 15.39 -15.40 -14.96
N ARG A 242 14.13 -15.63 -15.35
CA ARG A 242 12.98 -14.92 -14.79
C ARG A 242 12.55 -15.50 -13.45
N LEU A 243 12.57 -16.82 -13.31
CA LEU A 243 12.31 -17.49 -12.04
C LEU A 243 13.39 -17.16 -11.00
N THR A 244 14.68 -17.15 -11.40
CA THR A 244 15.77 -16.76 -10.50
C THR A 244 15.63 -15.31 -10.04
N ALA A 245 15.21 -14.41 -10.94
CA ALA A 245 14.92 -13.02 -10.57
C ALA A 245 13.71 -12.92 -9.63
N ALA A 246 12.64 -13.69 -9.87
CA ALA A 246 11.49 -13.73 -8.96
C ALA A 246 11.89 -14.27 -7.58
N ALA A 247 12.72 -15.32 -7.51
CA ALA A 247 13.27 -15.83 -6.26
C ALA A 247 14.18 -14.82 -5.56
N GLY A 248 14.86 -13.93 -6.32
CA GLY A 248 15.70 -12.85 -5.79
C GLY A 248 14.95 -11.87 -4.86
N VAL A 249 13.63 -11.82 -4.91
CA VAL A 249 12.81 -11.06 -3.94
C VAL A 249 13.06 -11.54 -2.50
N ALA A 250 13.35 -12.83 -2.30
CA ALA A 250 13.66 -13.40 -0.98
C ALA A 250 14.92 -12.82 -0.35
N LEU A 251 15.83 -12.24 -1.14
CA LEU A 251 17.03 -11.61 -0.61
C LEU A 251 16.72 -10.45 0.35
N GLY A 252 15.56 -9.78 0.17
CA GLY A 252 15.12 -8.73 1.08
C GLY A 252 14.93 -9.22 2.52
N PRO A 253 13.95 -10.10 2.79
CA PRO A 253 13.75 -10.64 4.13
C PRO A 253 14.96 -11.43 4.64
N LEU A 254 15.67 -12.19 3.79
CA LEU A 254 16.87 -12.90 4.20
C LEU A 254 17.97 -11.94 4.72
N ALA A 255 18.16 -10.78 4.08
CA ALA A 255 19.09 -9.78 4.58
C ALA A 255 18.68 -9.26 5.97
N TYR A 256 17.39 -9.09 6.22
CA TYR A 256 16.88 -8.67 7.52
C TYR A 256 17.06 -9.74 8.61
N PHE A 257 16.77 -11.00 8.30
CA PHE A 257 17.01 -12.11 9.22
C PHE A 257 18.52 -12.30 9.49
N ALA A 258 19.37 -12.15 8.45
CA ALA A 258 20.81 -12.19 8.62
C ALA A 258 21.33 -11.05 9.52
N TYR A 259 20.76 -9.84 9.39
CA TYR A 259 21.07 -8.73 10.30
C TYR A 259 20.76 -9.10 11.76
N TRP A 260 19.61 -9.69 12.05
CA TRP A 260 19.24 -10.14 13.40
C TRP A 260 20.18 -11.22 13.91
N GLN A 261 20.55 -12.19 13.06
CA GLN A 261 21.53 -13.21 13.44
C GLN A 261 22.90 -12.62 13.75
N LEU A 262 23.40 -11.73 12.91
CA LEU A 262 24.74 -11.16 13.06
C LEU A 262 24.83 -10.19 14.23
N ARG A 263 23.79 -9.42 14.47
CA ARG A 263 23.81 -8.35 15.48
C ARG A 263 23.36 -8.83 16.87
N PHE A 264 22.42 -9.76 16.93
CA PHE A 264 21.74 -10.15 18.17
C PHE A 264 21.70 -11.66 18.41
N GLN A 265 22.25 -12.47 17.52
CA GLN A 265 22.28 -13.94 17.57
C GLN A 265 20.86 -14.57 17.63
N THR A 266 19.87 -13.92 16.99
CA THR A 266 18.45 -14.31 17.02
C THR A 266 17.85 -14.24 15.62
N PHE A 267 18.15 -15.23 14.75
CA PHE A 267 17.71 -15.26 13.35
C PHE A 267 16.19 -15.13 13.18
N TRP A 268 15.42 -15.78 14.03
CA TRP A 268 13.96 -15.86 13.95
C TRP A 268 13.22 -14.69 14.60
N ALA A 269 13.92 -13.76 15.27
CA ALA A 269 13.31 -12.64 15.96
C ALA A 269 12.24 -11.86 15.14
N PRO A 270 12.39 -11.62 13.81
CA PRO A 270 11.35 -10.97 13.05
C PRO A 270 10.03 -11.75 12.93
N LEU A 271 10.07 -13.08 13.00
CA LEU A 271 8.87 -13.91 13.02
C LEU A 271 8.32 -14.07 14.44
N ASP A 272 9.19 -14.31 15.43
CA ASP A 272 8.80 -14.47 16.82
C ASP A 272 8.08 -13.22 17.35
N ALA A 273 8.55 -12.03 16.95
CA ALA A 273 7.92 -10.76 17.31
C ALA A 273 6.48 -10.61 16.77
N GLN A 274 6.09 -11.36 15.74
CA GLN A 274 4.70 -11.35 15.26
C GLN A 274 3.73 -11.96 16.28
N ALA A 275 4.19 -12.85 17.16
CA ALA A 275 3.37 -13.43 18.21
C ALA A 275 2.86 -12.37 19.23
N ASN A 276 3.56 -11.23 19.36
CA ASN A 276 3.15 -10.12 20.24
C ASN A 276 1.79 -9.52 19.83
N TRP A 277 1.35 -9.75 18.59
CA TRP A 277 0.07 -9.25 18.09
C TRP A 277 -1.11 -10.15 18.42
N GLN A 278 -0.90 -11.28 19.13
CA GLN A 278 -1.96 -12.19 19.60
C GLN A 278 -2.98 -12.55 18.50
N ARG A 279 -2.49 -12.76 17.28
CA ARG A 279 -3.34 -13.16 16.16
C ARG A 279 -3.52 -14.65 16.13
N GLU A 280 -4.75 -15.08 15.98
CA GLU A 280 -5.14 -16.48 15.91
C GLU A 280 -5.42 -16.90 14.48
N ALA A 281 -5.15 -18.17 14.17
CA ALA A 281 -5.47 -18.75 12.87
C ALA A 281 -6.99 -18.88 12.72
N THR A 282 -7.52 -18.34 11.64
CA THR A 282 -8.96 -18.39 11.35
C THR A 282 -9.22 -18.56 9.84
N PHE A 283 -10.43 -18.99 9.48
CA PHE A 283 -10.80 -19.06 8.08
C PHE A 283 -11.28 -17.68 7.57
N PRO A 284 -10.82 -17.21 6.38
CA PRO A 284 -11.10 -15.84 5.91
C PRO A 284 -12.58 -15.45 5.89
N LEU A 285 -13.47 -16.36 5.46
CA LEU A 285 -14.91 -16.06 5.44
C LEU A 285 -15.50 -15.98 6.85
N THR A 286 -14.99 -16.79 7.78
CA THR A 286 -15.39 -16.74 9.20
C THR A 286 -14.94 -15.42 9.81
N ALA A 287 -13.72 -14.95 9.51
CA ALA A 287 -13.21 -13.65 9.95
C ALA A 287 -14.11 -12.49 9.47
N MET A 288 -14.47 -12.49 8.19
CA MET A 288 -15.37 -11.49 7.60
C MET A 288 -16.76 -11.50 8.26
N TRP A 289 -17.34 -12.70 8.43
CA TRP A 289 -18.65 -12.85 9.07
C TRP A 289 -18.62 -12.40 10.53
N HIS A 290 -17.59 -12.83 11.29
CA HIS A 290 -17.43 -12.45 12.69
C HIS A 290 -17.26 -10.93 12.84
N ALA A 291 -16.43 -10.29 11.99
CA ALA A 291 -16.28 -8.85 11.97
C ALA A 291 -17.61 -8.11 11.70
N ALA A 292 -18.37 -8.56 10.71
CA ALA A 292 -19.67 -7.96 10.38
C ALA A 292 -20.65 -8.09 11.57
N ARG A 293 -20.70 -9.25 12.23
CA ARG A 293 -21.55 -9.50 13.40
C ARG A 293 -21.15 -8.63 14.59
N LEU A 294 -19.86 -8.50 14.89
CA LEU A 294 -19.36 -7.66 15.98
C LEU A 294 -19.61 -6.18 15.70
N ALA A 295 -19.37 -5.73 14.48
CA ALA A 295 -19.61 -4.34 14.07
C ALA A 295 -21.10 -3.98 14.20
N TRP A 296 -22.00 -4.88 13.81
CA TRP A 296 -23.44 -4.69 13.97
C TRP A 296 -23.88 -4.63 15.45
N ARG A 297 -23.28 -5.49 16.29
CA ARG A 297 -23.69 -5.64 17.70
C ARG A 297 -23.14 -4.54 18.62
N PHE A 298 -21.91 -4.08 18.40
CA PHE A 298 -21.19 -3.27 19.40
C PHE A 298 -20.73 -1.91 18.91
N GLN A 299 -20.27 -1.82 17.65
CA GLN A 299 -19.58 -0.62 17.14
C GLN A 299 -19.96 -0.36 15.68
N THR A 300 -20.92 0.50 15.46
CA THR A 300 -21.45 0.77 14.13
C THR A 300 -20.40 1.26 13.14
N TRP A 301 -19.36 1.99 13.59
CA TRP A 301 -18.29 2.46 12.70
C TRP A 301 -17.32 1.36 12.26
N TRP A 302 -17.25 0.21 12.94
CA TRP A 302 -16.50 -0.97 12.45
C TRP A 302 -17.13 -1.57 11.17
N LEU A 303 -18.37 -1.21 10.85
CA LEU A 303 -18.96 -1.55 9.55
C LEU A 303 -18.17 -0.94 8.39
N LEU A 304 -17.49 0.20 8.60
CA LEU A 304 -16.60 0.77 7.59
C LEU A 304 -15.44 -0.16 7.24
N ASP A 305 -14.90 -0.91 8.20
CA ASP A 305 -13.85 -1.91 7.93
C ASP A 305 -14.40 -3.00 6.98
N VAL A 306 -15.60 -3.51 7.26
CA VAL A 306 -16.26 -4.52 6.44
C VAL A 306 -16.55 -3.98 5.03
N VAL A 307 -17.07 -2.76 4.94
CA VAL A 307 -17.39 -2.11 3.65
C VAL A 307 -16.13 -1.85 2.83
N VAL A 308 -15.07 -1.32 3.45
CA VAL A 308 -13.80 -1.02 2.75
C VAL A 308 -13.13 -2.30 2.25
N VAL A 309 -13.06 -3.34 3.08
CA VAL A 309 -12.47 -4.63 2.68
C VAL A 309 -13.34 -5.31 1.63
N GLY A 310 -14.66 -5.32 1.82
CA GLY A 310 -15.61 -5.88 0.84
C GLY A 310 -15.55 -5.18 -0.52
N ALA A 311 -15.48 -3.85 -0.53
CA ALA A 311 -15.32 -3.07 -1.76
C ALA A 311 -13.98 -3.38 -2.47
N ALA A 312 -12.88 -3.49 -1.72
CA ALA A 312 -11.57 -3.85 -2.28
C ALA A 312 -11.59 -5.26 -2.90
N VAL A 313 -12.19 -6.24 -2.19
CA VAL A 313 -12.35 -7.61 -2.69
C VAL A 313 -13.21 -7.64 -3.96
N ALA A 314 -14.30 -6.90 -4.00
CA ALA A 314 -15.13 -6.76 -5.20
C ALA A 314 -14.34 -6.12 -6.36
N GLY A 315 -13.55 -5.09 -6.10
CA GLY A 315 -12.65 -4.49 -7.08
C GLY A 315 -11.64 -5.51 -7.63
N ILE A 316 -10.99 -6.30 -6.75
CA ILE A 316 -10.06 -7.37 -7.17
C ILE A 316 -10.76 -8.39 -8.06
N ALA A 317 -11.95 -8.84 -7.68
CA ALA A 317 -12.72 -9.79 -8.47
C ALA A 317 -13.08 -9.24 -9.86
N ILE A 318 -13.49 -7.98 -9.96
CA ILE A 318 -13.77 -7.32 -11.26
C ILE A 318 -12.49 -7.23 -12.11
N ALA A 319 -11.36 -6.86 -11.51
CA ALA A 319 -10.09 -6.74 -12.22
C ALA A 319 -9.61 -8.10 -12.75
N ALA A 320 -9.81 -9.19 -12.01
CA ALA A 320 -9.32 -10.53 -12.33
C ALA A 320 -9.77 -11.04 -13.71
N PHE A 321 -10.92 -10.57 -14.20
CA PHE A 321 -11.43 -10.93 -15.53
C PHE A 321 -10.79 -10.14 -16.69
N ARG A 322 -9.97 -9.12 -16.40
CA ARG A 322 -9.42 -8.21 -17.40
C ARG A 322 -7.90 -8.10 -17.40
N VAL A 323 -7.24 -8.58 -16.34
CA VAL A 323 -5.78 -8.43 -16.15
C VAL A 323 -5.10 -9.80 -16.11
N PRO A 324 -3.78 -9.87 -16.41
CA PRO A 324 -3.00 -11.10 -16.26
C PRO A 324 -3.09 -11.70 -14.83
N ALA A 325 -3.13 -13.04 -14.75
CA ALA A 325 -3.31 -13.80 -13.50
C ALA A 325 -2.30 -13.43 -12.39
N ALA A 326 -1.10 -13.00 -12.76
CA ALA A 326 -0.08 -12.57 -11.80
C ALA A 326 -0.57 -11.47 -10.83
N TYR A 327 -1.34 -10.51 -11.33
CA TYR A 327 -1.92 -9.43 -10.51
C TYR A 327 -3.04 -9.93 -9.59
N SER A 328 -3.88 -10.82 -10.11
CA SER A 328 -4.99 -11.40 -9.35
C SER A 328 -4.47 -12.31 -8.23
N ILE A 329 -3.42 -13.10 -8.52
CA ILE A 329 -2.76 -13.95 -7.51
C ILE A 329 -2.09 -13.10 -6.45
N TYR A 330 -1.35 -12.03 -6.83
CA TYR A 330 -0.80 -11.07 -5.86
C TYR A 330 -1.89 -10.52 -4.95
N ALA A 331 -2.97 -10.01 -5.53
CA ALA A 331 -4.06 -9.41 -4.76
C ALA A 331 -4.76 -10.43 -3.86
N ALA A 332 -5.03 -11.63 -4.36
CA ALA A 332 -5.63 -12.70 -3.57
C ALA A 332 -4.76 -13.08 -2.36
N LEU A 333 -3.46 -13.30 -2.57
CA LEU A 333 -2.53 -13.62 -1.49
C LEU A 333 -2.42 -12.47 -0.48
N ALA A 334 -2.33 -11.21 -0.95
CA ALA A 334 -2.23 -10.04 -0.10
C ALA A 334 -3.48 -9.79 0.75
N VAL A 335 -4.64 -10.31 0.36
CA VAL A 335 -5.89 -10.24 1.13
C VAL A 335 -6.08 -11.49 1.99
N LEU A 336 -5.93 -12.69 1.41
CA LEU A 336 -6.26 -13.93 2.10
C LEU A 336 -5.30 -14.24 3.24
N ILE A 337 -3.98 -14.04 3.05
CA ILE A 337 -2.99 -14.36 4.09
C ILE A 337 -3.21 -13.54 5.36
N PRO A 338 -3.37 -12.20 5.33
CA PRO A 338 -3.69 -11.46 6.55
C PRO A 338 -5.05 -11.86 7.16
N LEU A 339 -6.03 -12.28 6.37
CA LEU A 339 -7.33 -12.76 6.87
C LEU A 339 -7.28 -14.14 7.52
N THR A 340 -6.21 -14.91 7.31
CA THR A 340 -6.01 -16.19 8.03
C THR A 340 -5.42 -16.03 9.42
N PHE A 341 -4.99 -14.81 9.80
CA PHE A 341 -4.42 -14.50 11.10
C PHE A 341 -5.09 -13.24 11.66
N THR A 342 -6.11 -13.41 12.46
CA THR A 342 -6.96 -12.31 12.93
C THR A 342 -6.93 -12.18 14.44
N TYR A 343 -7.29 -11.00 14.92
CA TYR A 343 -7.52 -10.72 16.32
C TYR A 343 -8.99 -10.95 16.64
N ASP A 344 -9.31 -11.85 17.58
CA ASP A 344 -10.69 -12.30 17.81
C ASP A 344 -11.65 -11.16 18.17
N GLN A 345 -11.22 -10.22 19.02
CA GLN A 345 -12.04 -9.08 19.41
C GLN A 345 -12.34 -8.10 18.25
N ARG A 346 -11.48 -8.05 17.23
CA ARG A 346 -11.66 -7.22 16.04
C ARG A 346 -10.99 -7.86 14.82
N PRO A 347 -11.67 -8.81 14.15
CA PRO A 347 -11.07 -9.65 13.12
C PRO A 347 -10.51 -8.90 11.90
N LEU A 348 -11.02 -7.71 11.58
CA LEU A 348 -10.55 -6.89 10.46
C LEU A 348 -9.58 -5.78 10.89
N THR A 349 -9.03 -5.83 12.11
CA THR A 349 -7.99 -4.87 12.55
C THR A 349 -6.87 -4.78 11.51
N SER A 350 -6.54 -3.58 11.08
CA SER A 350 -5.56 -3.25 10.04
C SER A 350 -5.92 -3.69 8.60
N MET A 351 -6.94 -4.50 8.36
CA MET A 351 -7.30 -4.94 7.01
C MET A 351 -7.64 -3.78 6.06
N PRO A 352 -8.46 -2.76 6.45
CA PRO A 352 -8.71 -1.61 5.59
C PRO A 352 -7.43 -0.87 5.20
N ARG A 353 -6.45 -0.77 6.11
CA ARG A 353 -5.12 -0.19 5.83
C ARG A 353 -4.36 -1.04 4.80
N PHE A 354 -4.38 -2.37 4.94
CA PHE A 354 -3.69 -3.26 4.01
C PHE A 354 -4.28 -3.17 2.59
N MET A 355 -5.58 -2.88 2.46
CA MET A 355 -6.21 -2.70 1.14
C MET A 355 -5.65 -1.51 0.36
N THR A 356 -5.06 -0.49 0.99
CA THR A 356 -4.46 0.66 0.29
C THR A 356 -3.29 0.28 -0.62
N VAL A 357 -2.64 -0.84 -0.38
CA VAL A 357 -1.48 -1.29 -1.16
C VAL A 357 -1.81 -2.43 -2.14
N VAL A 358 -3.05 -2.92 -2.13
CA VAL A 358 -3.53 -3.94 -3.06
C VAL A 358 -4.06 -3.25 -4.33
N PHE A 359 -3.15 -2.70 -5.13
CA PHE A 359 -3.47 -1.86 -6.27
C PHE A 359 -4.42 -2.46 -7.33
N PRO A 360 -4.52 -3.80 -7.53
CA PRO A 360 -5.52 -4.36 -8.45
C PRO A 360 -6.98 -4.06 -8.07
N ALA A 361 -7.27 -3.74 -6.79
CA ALA A 361 -8.59 -3.29 -6.39
C ALA A 361 -8.99 -1.98 -7.10
N PHE A 362 -8.06 -1.04 -7.25
CA PHE A 362 -8.30 0.24 -7.93
C PHE A 362 -8.52 0.06 -9.44
N TRP A 363 -7.92 -0.96 -10.04
CA TRP A 363 -8.22 -1.36 -11.42
C TRP A 363 -9.66 -1.82 -11.57
N GLY A 364 -10.16 -2.60 -10.62
CA GLY A 364 -11.56 -3.03 -10.62
C GLY A 364 -12.53 -1.86 -10.53
N PHE A 365 -12.24 -0.86 -9.69
CA PHE A 365 -13.05 0.36 -9.62
C PHE A 365 -13.00 1.14 -10.93
N ALA A 366 -11.81 1.26 -11.56
CA ALA A 366 -11.68 1.92 -12.85
C ALA A 366 -12.45 1.21 -13.96
N ILE A 367 -12.45 -0.13 -13.96
CA ILE A 367 -13.22 -0.96 -14.90
C ILE A 367 -14.74 -0.84 -14.65
N ALA A 368 -15.17 -0.84 -13.39
CA ALA A 368 -16.58 -0.67 -13.04
C ALA A 368 -17.11 0.69 -13.50
N ALA A 369 -16.33 1.75 -13.27
CA ALA A 369 -16.68 3.10 -13.67
C ALA A 369 -16.72 3.34 -15.20
N GLU A 370 -16.04 2.49 -15.99
CA GLU A 370 -16.06 2.58 -17.46
C GLU A 370 -17.45 2.33 -18.06
N ARG A 371 -18.24 1.46 -17.42
CA ARG A 371 -19.49 0.96 -17.99
C ARG A 371 -20.69 1.86 -17.78
N ARG A 372 -20.68 2.74 -16.77
CA ARG A 372 -21.83 3.64 -16.45
C ARG A 372 -21.34 4.94 -15.83
N ARG A 373 -21.72 6.08 -16.37
CA ARG A 373 -21.28 7.40 -15.90
C ARG A 373 -21.76 7.87 -14.53
N PRO A 374 -22.83 7.43 -13.88
CA PRO A 374 -23.00 7.72 -12.44
C PRO A 374 -21.96 7.05 -11.54
N PRO A 375 -21.45 5.82 -11.79
CA PRO A 375 -20.55 5.13 -10.88
C PRO A 375 -19.22 5.81 -10.61
N GLU A 376 -18.59 6.52 -11.55
CA GLU A 376 -17.30 7.20 -11.28
C GLU A 376 -17.46 8.23 -10.16
N THR A 377 -18.42 9.13 -10.29
CA THR A 377 -18.69 10.16 -9.28
C THR A 377 -19.16 9.55 -7.95
N ALA A 378 -20.05 8.57 -8.00
CA ALA A 378 -20.54 7.91 -6.79
C ALA A 378 -19.43 7.19 -6.01
N ILE A 379 -18.54 6.45 -6.71
CA ILE A 379 -17.40 5.79 -6.09
C ILE A 379 -16.44 6.83 -5.48
N LEU A 380 -16.14 7.93 -6.20
CA LEU A 380 -15.25 8.97 -5.70
C LEU A 380 -15.84 9.68 -4.48
N VAL A 381 -17.12 10.02 -4.50
CA VAL A 381 -17.79 10.68 -3.36
C VAL A 381 -17.82 9.76 -2.15
N ALA A 382 -18.21 8.49 -2.32
CA ALA A 382 -18.22 7.51 -1.23
C ALA A 382 -16.81 7.27 -0.66
N SER A 383 -15.80 7.16 -1.54
CA SER A 383 -14.40 7.02 -1.14
C SER A 383 -13.89 8.24 -0.37
N ALA A 384 -14.16 9.45 -0.87
CA ALA A 384 -13.73 10.70 -0.22
C ALA A 384 -14.44 10.91 1.13
N ALA A 385 -15.72 10.55 1.24
CA ALA A 385 -16.45 10.60 2.50
C ALA A 385 -15.87 9.60 3.52
N GLY A 386 -15.63 8.35 3.09
CA GLY A 386 -14.96 7.33 3.91
C GLY A 386 -13.56 7.76 4.33
N PHE A 387 -12.78 8.34 3.42
CA PHE A 387 -11.48 8.93 3.71
C PHE A 387 -11.58 10.01 4.80
N GLY A 388 -12.52 10.94 4.66
CA GLY A 388 -12.75 12.01 5.64
C GLY A 388 -13.06 11.47 7.03
N ILE A 389 -14.01 10.54 7.13
CA ILE A 389 -14.44 9.94 8.40
C ILE A 389 -13.30 9.16 9.04
N LEU A 390 -12.66 8.24 8.31
CA LEU A 390 -11.61 7.39 8.87
C LEU A 390 -10.34 8.19 9.20
N CYS A 391 -9.97 9.18 8.39
CA CYS A 391 -8.87 10.08 8.69
C CYS A 391 -9.15 10.89 9.97
N PHE A 392 -10.36 11.45 10.11
CA PHE A 392 -10.75 12.19 11.30
C PHE A 392 -10.67 11.32 12.57
N LEU A 393 -11.17 10.10 12.52
CA LEU A 393 -11.08 9.15 13.63
C LEU A 393 -9.61 8.82 13.96
N PHE A 394 -8.80 8.55 12.93
CA PHE A 394 -7.39 8.19 13.07
C PHE A 394 -6.56 9.29 13.73
N ILE A 395 -6.69 10.55 13.28
CA ILE A 395 -5.93 11.67 13.85
C ILE A 395 -6.31 11.97 15.30
N ASN A 396 -7.52 11.57 15.70
CA ASN A 396 -8.02 11.68 17.08
C ASN A 396 -7.78 10.41 17.91
N TRP A 397 -6.86 9.55 17.51
CA TRP A 397 -6.49 8.32 18.23
C TRP A 397 -7.61 7.30 18.40
N GLN A 398 -8.72 7.46 17.69
CA GLN A 398 -9.76 6.46 17.79
C GLN A 398 -9.25 5.12 17.22
N PRO A 399 -9.64 3.97 17.79
CA PRO A 399 -9.15 2.66 17.38
C PRO A 399 -9.74 2.28 16.02
N VAL A 400 -9.28 2.91 14.96
CA VAL A 400 -9.74 2.66 13.58
C VAL A 400 -9.06 1.41 13.00
N PHE A 401 -7.89 1.03 13.53
CA PHE A 401 -7.05 -0.09 13.04
C PHE A 401 -6.44 -0.87 14.19
#